data_c14c53a0215ada8009538b3e13f75946
#
_entry.id   c14c53a0215ada8009538b3e13f75946
#
_cell.length_a   1.000
_cell.length_b   1.000
_cell.length_c   1.000
_cell.angle_alpha   90.00
_cell.angle_beta   90.00
_cell.angle_gamma   90.00
#
_symmetry.space_group_name_H-M   'P 1'
#
loop_
_entity.id
_entity.type
_entity.pdbx_description
1 polymer ?
#
loop_
_entity_poly.entity_id
_entity_poly.type
_entity_poly.pdbx_seq_one_letter_code
_entity_poly.pdbx_strand_id
1 'polypeptide(L)'
;QSVATSINGIGYSGIGYKPAGVRAVPLKGADGEFHEANEKNALSGKYPLARFLYVYINKAPNKPLRPVDAEFLKLVLSKQGQEIVEKDGYIPLPSSEVKKIRAKLGL
;
A
#
# COMPACT_ATOMS: atom_id res chain seq x y z
N GLN A 1 -18.41 2.22 7.34
CA GLN A 1 -19.43 2.75 8.26
C GLN A 1 -20.63 1.81 8.40
N SER A 2 -21.14 1.23 7.33
CA SER A 2 -22.31 0.31 7.39
C SER A 2 -22.11 -0.87 8.34
N VAL A 3 -20.89 -1.39 8.46
CA VAL A 3 -20.57 -2.46 9.41
C VAL A 3 -20.66 -1.97 10.86
N ALA A 4 -20.24 -0.74 11.14
CA ALA A 4 -20.29 -0.16 12.49
C ALA A 4 -21.73 0.00 13.02
N THR A 5 -22.71 0.08 12.14
CA THR A 5 -24.15 0.20 12.48
C THR A 5 -24.90 -1.12 12.38
N SER A 6 -24.23 -2.22 12.04
CA SER A 6 -24.83 -3.54 11.87
C SER A 6 -24.15 -4.57 12.77
N ILE A 7 -24.86 -5.10 13.73
CA ILE A 7 -24.33 -6.05 14.73
C ILE A 7 -23.77 -7.34 14.09
N ASN A 8 -24.36 -7.77 12.98
CA ASN A 8 -23.97 -8.97 12.24
C ASN A 8 -23.27 -8.65 10.92
N GLY A 9 -22.83 -7.39 10.75
CA GLY A 9 -22.21 -6.94 9.52
C GLY A 9 -20.75 -7.38 9.40
N ILE A 10 -20.35 -7.72 8.17
CA ILE A 10 -18.95 -7.92 7.76
C ILE A 10 -18.69 -7.12 6.49
N GLY A 11 -17.49 -6.58 6.35
CA GLY A 11 -17.11 -5.80 5.18
C GLY A 11 -15.61 -5.85 4.94
N TYR A 12 -15.15 -5.17 3.91
CA TYR A 12 -13.74 -5.00 3.60
C TYR A 12 -13.45 -3.55 3.20
N SER A 13 -12.26 -3.09 3.55
CA SER A 13 -11.78 -1.75 3.22
C SER A 13 -10.27 -1.67 3.44
N GLY A 14 -9.65 -0.56 3.04
CA GLY A 14 -8.28 -0.25 3.45
C GLY A 14 -8.20 -0.04 4.96
N ILE A 15 -7.12 -0.51 5.59
CA ILE A 15 -6.96 -0.46 7.06
C ILE A 15 -6.97 0.97 7.61
N GLY A 16 -6.51 1.95 6.84
CA GLY A 16 -6.54 3.37 7.21
C GLY A 16 -7.95 3.98 7.30
N TYR A 17 -8.96 3.29 6.79
CA TYR A 17 -10.35 3.73 6.80
C TYR A 17 -11.21 3.03 7.86
N LYS A 18 -10.60 2.26 8.75
CA LYS A 18 -11.31 1.54 9.81
C LYS A 18 -11.89 2.52 10.84
N PRO A 19 -13.24 2.66 10.97
CA PRO A 19 -13.83 3.52 11.98
C PRO A 19 -13.78 2.88 13.37
N ALA A 20 -14.06 3.69 14.41
CA ALA A 20 -14.34 3.16 15.72
C ALA A 20 -15.58 2.27 15.70
N GLY A 21 -15.63 1.29 16.58
CA GLY A 21 -16.77 0.36 16.68
C GLY A 21 -16.70 -0.85 15.76
N VAL A 22 -15.65 -0.98 14.94
CA VAL A 22 -15.33 -2.19 14.17
C VAL A 22 -13.96 -2.71 14.51
N ARG A 23 -13.74 -4.00 14.29
CA ARG A 23 -12.41 -4.62 14.40
C ARG A 23 -12.00 -5.28 13.09
N ALA A 24 -10.72 -5.30 12.81
CA ALA A 24 -10.20 -6.10 11.72
C ALA A 24 -10.11 -7.58 12.14
N VAL A 25 -10.45 -8.49 11.25
CA VAL A 25 -10.40 -9.93 11.51
C VAL A 25 -9.00 -10.44 11.22
N PRO A 26 -8.33 -11.12 12.18
CA PRO A 26 -7.08 -11.82 11.90
C PRO A 26 -7.29 -12.90 10.84
N LEU A 27 -6.35 -13.03 9.91
CA LEU A 27 -6.43 -14.01 8.83
C LEU A 27 -5.26 -14.99 8.88
N LYS A 28 -5.55 -16.22 8.50
CA LYS A 28 -4.54 -17.28 8.40
C LYS A 28 -3.63 -17.02 7.20
N GLY A 29 -2.35 -16.85 7.47
CA GLY A 29 -1.32 -16.70 6.46
C GLY A 29 -0.84 -18.02 5.86
N ALA A 30 0.08 -17.94 4.91
CA ALA A 30 0.69 -19.11 4.27
C ALA A 30 1.51 -19.98 5.25
N ASP A 31 1.96 -19.42 6.37
CA ASP A 31 2.66 -20.11 7.46
C ASP A 31 1.74 -20.94 8.37
N GLY A 32 0.42 -20.90 8.14
CA GLY A 32 -0.57 -21.57 8.96
C GLY A 32 -0.98 -20.84 10.23
N GLU A 33 -0.36 -19.71 10.55
CA GLU A 33 -0.65 -18.89 11.72
C GLU A 33 -1.63 -17.76 11.38
N PHE A 34 -2.41 -17.29 12.37
CA PHE A 34 -3.29 -16.14 12.24
C PHE A 34 -2.51 -14.85 12.50
N HIS A 35 -2.66 -13.88 11.61
CA HIS A 35 -2.01 -12.58 11.68
C HIS A 35 -3.02 -11.45 11.71
N GLU A 36 -2.75 -10.44 12.53
CA GLU A 36 -3.55 -9.24 12.60
C GLU A 36 -3.29 -8.31 11.39
N ALA A 37 -4.30 -7.54 11.01
CA ALA A 37 -4.20 -6.52 9.98
C ALA A 37 -3.47 -5.30 10.53
N ASN A 38 -2.15 -5.26 10.40
CA ASN A 38 -1.31 -4.14 10.78
C ASN A 38 -0.22 -3.90 9.72
N GLU A 39 0.47 -2.76 9.82
CA GLU A 39 1.52 -2.37 8.88
C GLU A 39 2.62 -3.43 8.76
N LYS A 40 3.11 -3.92 9.90
CA LYS A 40 4.18 -4.93 9.93
C LYS A 40 3.79 -6.20 9.18
N ASN A 41 2.58 -6.69 9.39
CA ASN A 41 2.08 -7.91 8.76
C ASN A 41 1.72 -7.68 7.28
N ALA A 42 1.29 -6.48 6.92
CA ALA A 42 1.07 -6.09 5.53
C ALA A 42 2.39 -6.04 4.74
N LEU A 43 3.42 -5.36 5.28
CA LEU A 43 4.72 -5.21 4.63
C LEU A 43 5.51 -6.52 4.53
N SER A 44 5.36 -7.40 5.51
CA SER A 44 6.01 -8.72 5.50
C SER A 44 5.29 -9.78 4.66
N GLY A 45 4.08 -9.47 4.16
CA GLY A 45 3.25 -10.42 3.42
C GLY A 45 2.57 -11.48 4.28
N LYS A 46 2.65 -11.40 5.60
CA LYS A 46 2.00 -12.34 6.52
C LYS A 46 0.48 -12.20 6.54
N TYR A 47 -0.04 -10.98 6.38
CA TYR A 47 -1.46 -10.74 6.23
C TYR A 47 -1.86 -10.95 4.76
N PRO A 48 -2.69 -11.97 4.43
CA PRO A 48 -2.86 -12.44 3.04
C PRO A 48 -3.61 -11.48 2.12
N LEU A 49 -4.33 -10.49 2.64
CA LEU A 49 -5.05 -9.51 1.82
C LEU A 49 -4.24 -8.24 1.54
N ALA A 50 -2.99 -8.17 2.00
CA ALA A 50 -2.10 -7.05 1.70
C ALA A 50 -1.61 -7.11 0.26
N ARG A 51 -1.54 -5.96 -0.41
CA ARG A 51 -1.01 -5.83 -1.77
C ARG A 51 -0.46 -4.44 -2.01
N PHE A 52 0.40 -4.30 -3.01
CA PHE A 52 0.83 -3.00 -3.50
C PHE A 52 -0.29 -2.29 -4.28
N LEU A 53 -0.31 -0.97 -4.19
CA LEU A 53 -1.01 -0.12 -5.16
C LEU A 53 -0.05 0.14 -6.32
N TYR A 54 -0.56 0.02 -7.54
CA TYR A 54 0.25 0.14 -8.75
C TYR A 54 -0.08 1.42 -9.51
N VAL A 55 0.96 2.07 -9.99
CA VAL A 55 0.85 3.15 -10.99
C VAL A 55 1.30 2.59 -12.33
N TYR A 56 0.43 2.64 -13.32
CA TYR A 56 0.74 2.17 -14.67
C TYR A 56 1.29 3.32 -15.52
N ILE A 57 2.42 3.07 -16.17
CA ILE A 57 3.07 4.04 -17.05
C ILE A 57 3.34 3.39 -18.41
N ASN A 58 3.30 4.19 -19.48
CA ASN A 58 3.71 3.77 -20.81
C ASN A 58 5.17 4.19 -21.04
N LYS A 59 6.07 3.23 -20.98
CA LYS A 59 7.51 3.42 -21.21
C LYS A 59 7.99 2.50 -22.32
N ALA A 60 8.46 3.08 -23.41
CA ALA A 60 9.04 2.28 -24.51
C ALA A 60 10.31 1.55 -24.03
N PRO A 61 10.55 0.32 -24.52
CA PRO A 61 11.78 -0.41 -24.22
C PRO A 61 13.03 0.42 -24.60
N ASN A 62 14.02 0.41 -23.72
CA ASN A 62 15.31 1.10 -23.92
C ASN A 62 15.23 2.61 -24.15
N LYS A 63 14.10 3.24 -23.83
CA LYS A 63 13.97 4.70 -23.86
C LYS A 63 13.74 5.26 -22.46
N PRO A 64 14.16 6.50 -22.18
CA PRO A 64 13.87 7.16 -20.92
C PRO A 64 12.36 7.43 -20.78
N LEU A 65 11.93 7.66 -19.54
CA LEU A 65 10.59 8.17 -19.26
C LEU A 65 10.42 9.57 -19.88
N ARG A 66 9.20 9.91 -20.25
CA ARG A 66 8.87 11.30 -20.59
C ARG A 66 9.16 12.20 -19.38
N PRO A 67 9.62 13.43 -19.58
CA PRO A 67 9.98 14.31 -18.46
C PRO A 67 8.87 14.50 -17.42
N VAL A 68 7.62 14.65 -17.85
CA VAL A 68 6.47 14.81 -16.94
C VAL A 68 6.22 13.56 -16.11
N ASP A 69 6.33 12.37 -16.71
CA ASP A 69 6.16 11.10 -15.99
C ASP A 69 7.29 10.89 -14.99
N ALA A 70 8.52 11.22 -15.38
CA ALA A 70 9.69 11.11 -14.51
C ALA A 70 9.56 12.02 -13.29
N GLU A 71 9.17 13.28 -13.46
CA GLU A 71 8.98 14.22 -12.35
C GLU A 71 7.84 13.80 -11.42
N PHE A 72 6.73 13.34 -11.97
CA PHE A 72 5.61 12.81 -11.17
C PHE A 72 6.05 11.60 -10.33
N LEU A 73 6.75 10.64 -10.93
CA LEU A 73 7.23 9.46 -10.22
C LEU A 73 8.32 9.78 -9.19
N LYS A 74 9.18 10.77 -9.45
CA LYS A 74 10.11 11.28 -8.45
C LYS A 74 9.39 11.84 -7.23
N LEU A 75 8.30 12.58 -7.43
CA LEU A 75 7.46 13.08 -6.34
C LEU A 75 6.83 11.93 -5.57
N VAL A 76 6.18 10.99 -6.26
CA VAL A 76 5.54 9.81 -5.62
C VAL A 76 6.56 9.02 -4.79
N LEU A 77 7.76 8.82 -5.31
CA LEU A 77 8.84 8.05 -4.66
C LEU A 77 9.73 8.91 -3.74
N SER A 78 9.35 10.16 -3.48
CA SER A 78 10.04 11.03 -2.51
C SER A 78 9.51 10.81 -1.10
N LYS A 79 10.25 11.32 -0.10
CA LYS A 79 9.78 11.34 1.28
C LYS A 79 8.43 12.07 1.40
N GLN A 80 8.32 13.25 0.81
CA GLN A 80 7.08 14.04 0.83
C GLN A 80 5.91 13.29 0.17
N GLY A 81 6.15 12.62 -0.96
CA GLY A 81 5.13 11.81 -1.63
C GLY A 81 4.65 10.66 -0.75
N GLN A 82 5.55 9.98 -0.06
CA GLN A 82 5.19 8.89 0.85
C GLN A 82 4.50 9.39 2.13
N GLU A 83 4.83 10.58 2.62
CA GLU A 83 4.08 11.22 3.71
C GLU A 83 2.63 11.56 3.31
N ILE A 84 2.39 11.94 2.06
CA ILE A 84 1.03 12.14 1.53
C ILE A 84 0.28 10.82 1.47
N VAL A 85 0.92 9.75 1.02
CA VAL A 85 0.34 8.39 1.00
C VAL A 85 -0.10 7.97 2.40
N GLU A 86 0.76 8.17 3.41
CA GLU A 86 0.45 7.86 4.81
C GLU A 86 -0.73 8.69 5.34
N LYS A 87 -0.75 10.00 5.07
CA LYS A 87 -1.84 10.89 5.47
C LYS A 87 -3.19 10.52 4.85
N ASP A 88 -3.17 9.94 3.65
CA ASP A 88 -4.37 9.46 2.97
C ASP A 88 -4.83 8.07 3.45
N GLY A 89 -4.18 7.50 4.46
CA GLY A 89 -4.57 6.26 5.11
C GLY A 89 -3.98 4.99 4.49
N TYR A 90 -2.96 5.11 3.65
CA TYR A 90 -2.24 3.98 3.08
C TYR A 90 -0.90 3.76 3.78
N ILE A 91 -0.32 2.58 3.62
CA ILE A 91 0.99 2.25 4.18
C ILE A 91 2.07 2.74 3.22
N PRO A 92 3.01 3.59 3.66
CA PRO A 92 4.08 4.06 2.81
C PRO A 92 5.06 2.93 2.46
N LEU A 93 5.74 3.06 1.32
CA LEU A 93 6.74 2.10 0.89
C LEU A 93 7.99 2.15 1.78
N PRO A 94 8.57 1.01 2.15
CA PRO A 94 9.88 0.96 2.77
C PRO A 94 10.95 1.60 1.87
N SER A 95 11.95 2.25 2.48
CA SER A 95 13.02 2.91 1.72
C SER A 95 13.80 1.96 0.80
N SER A 96 13.91 0.69 1.16
CA SER A 96 14.50 -0.36 0.33
C SER A 96 13.72 -0.59 -0.98
N GLU A 97 12.41 -0.63 -0.90
CA GLU A 97 11.54 -0.78 -2.08
C GLU A 97 11.57 0.47 -2.96
N VAL A 98 11.52 1.66 -2.36
CA VAL A 98 11.68 2.92 -3.09
C VAL A 98 12.97 2.93 -3.89
N LYS A 99 14.11 2.54 -3.28
CA LYS A 99 15.41 2.46 -3.99
C LYS A 99 15.38 1.49 -5.16
N LYS A 100 14.79 0.30 -5.00
CA LYS A 100 14.67 -0.69 -6.09
C LYS A 100 13.84 -0.14 -7.25
N ILE A 101 12.70 0.48 -6.95
CA ILE A 101 11.80 1.03 -7.97
C ILE A 101 12.49 2.19 -8.72
N ARG A 102 13.15 3.09 -8.01
CA ARG A 102 13.91 4.19 -8.62
C ARG A 102 14.99 3.68 -9.56
N ALA A 103 15.76 2.70 -9.12
CA ALA A 103 16.80 2.08 -9.95
C ALA A 103 16.22 1.45 -11.23
N LYS A 104 15.11 0.72 -11.10
CA LYS A 104 14.41 0.11 -12.24
C LYS A 104 13.88 1.13 -13.25
N LEU A 105 13.49 2.30 -12.79
CA LEU A 105 12.95 3.38 -13.62
C LEU A 105 14.02 4.33 -14.17
N GLY A 106 15.26 4.24 -13.69
CA GLY A 106 16.33 5.16 -14.04
C GLY A 106 16.18 6.55 -13.41
N LEU A 107 15.63 6.61 -12.24
CA LEU A 107 15.37 7.85 -11.48
C LEU A 107 16.40 8.11 -10.38
#